data_60d5b5166466f5eff6f6ee1a276719f3
#
_entry.id   60d5b5166466f5eff6f6ee1a276719f3
#
_cell.length_a   1.000
_cell.length_b   1.000
_cell.length_c   1.000
_cell.angle_alpha   90.00
_cell.angle_beta   90.00
_cell.angle_gamma   90.00
#
_symmetry.space_group_name_H-M   'P 1'
#
loop_
_entity.id
_entity.type
_entity.pdbx_description
1 polymer ?
#
loop_
_entity_poly.entity_id
_entity_poly.type
_entity_poly.pdbx_seq_one_letter_code
_entity_poly.pdbx_strand_id
1 'polypeptide(L)'
;TTVSTRNRLRPLSMRLDTMSWYPAMEPKNYPNLPDHLKHYPFRYVFPRANAARLDMFVQSPLMSAEVTDVAVDMMDKLAMGSHDGTDMLNLSYSLQAFDYSKNSDTRVELMDSYIRLDRQLDRLFKAVDKRVGAGNSIIFLAATPPRTRSRRDDEQWRIPYGEFSTRKALSLLNMYLMALHGNGEYVAGYHRGEFYLNHKLLKERELDPADVRDEAAAFLLRMTGVESAYTIDEIARGHAGANAEALRRNTDLHHSGDVRITVLPGF
;
A
#
# COMPACT_ATOMS: atom_id res chain seq x y z
N THR A 1 -2.70 9.64 -24.90
CA THR A 1 -1.60 9.10 -24.10
C THR A 1 -1.20 7.71 -24.59
N THR A 2 0.02 7.27 -24.34
CA THR A 2 0.55 5.95 -24.72
C THR A 2 -0.32 4.80 -24.17
N VAL A 3 -0.74 4.89 -22.91
CA VAL A 3 -1.60 3.91 -22.25
C VAL A 3 -2.98 3.84 -22.92
N SER A 4 -3.57 4.99 -23.24
CA SER A 4 -4.87 5.05 -23.92
C SER A 4 -4.82 4.41 -25.31
N THR A 5 -3.76 4.69 -26.09
CA THR A 5 -3.55 4.09 -27.41
C THR A 5 -3.34 2.57 -27.31
N ARG A 6 -2.52 2.11 -26.36
CA ARG A 6 -2.31 0.68 -26.10
C ARG A 6 -3.63 -0.01 -25.75
N ASN A 7 -4.42 0.57 -24.82
CA ASN A 7 -5.68 -0.01 -24.41
C ASN A 7 -6.72 -0.05 -25.54
N ARG A 8 -6.69 0.93 -26.47
CA ARG A 8 -7.53 0.92 -27.65
C ARG A 8 -7.16 -0.18 -28.65
N LEU A 9 -5.87 -0.39 -28.86
CA LEU A 9 -5.36 -1.40 -29.82
C LEU A 9 -5.43 -2.83 -29.28
N ARG A 10 -5.21 -3.00 -27.98
CA ARG A 10 -5.21 -4.29 -27.27
C ARG A 10 -5.95 -4.17 -25.95
N PRO A 11 -7.28 -4.07 -25.95
CA PRO A 11 -8.04 -3.90 -24.72
C PRO A 11 -7.79 -5.05 -23.72
N LEU A 12 -7.42 -4.72 -22.50
CA LEU A 12 -7.21 -5.71 -21.45
C LEU A 12 -8.46 -6.58 -21.26
N SER A 13 -9.64 -5.95 -21.30
CA SER A 13 -10.92 -6.65 -21.17
C SER A 13 -11.14 -7.77 -22.19
N MET A 14 -10.57 -7.68 -23.38
CA MET A 14 -10.63 -8.74 -24.40
C MET A 14 -9.57 -9.82 -24.19
N ARG A 15 -8.40 -9.44 -23.67
CA ARG A 15 -7.30 -10.39 -23.43
C ARG A 15 -7.51 -11.24 -22.20
N LEU A 16 -8.20 -10.72 -21.18
CA LEU A 16 -8.49 -11.44 -19.94
C LEU A 16 -9.18 -12.79 -20.16
N ASP A 17 -10.02 -12.90 -21.18
CA ASP A 17 -10.74 -14.14 -21.47
C ASP A 17 -9.80 -15.30 -21.87
N THR A 18 -8.61 -14.98 -22.39
CA THR A 18 -7.62 -15.97 -22.80
C THR A 18 -6.50 -16.18 -21.79
N MET A 19 -6.47 -15.34 -20.75
CA MET A 19 -5.46 -15.44 -19.69
C MET A 19 -5.81 -16.50 -18.67
N SER A 20 -4.80 -17.19 -18.20
CA SER A 20 -4.91 -18.08 -17.05
C SER A 20 -3.65 -18.00 -16.20
N TRP A 21 -3.83 -18.06 -14.90
CA TRP A 21 -2.74 -18.14 -13.94
C TRP A 21 -2.70 -19.54 -13.33
N TYR A 22 -1.56 -20.19 -13.49
CA TYR A 22 -1.22 -21.50 -12.94
C TYR A 22 0.22 -21.44 -12.43
N PRO A 23 0.67 -22.37 -11.58
CA PRO A 23 2.03 -22.35 -11.05
C PRO A 23 3.09 -22.28 -12.16
N ALA A 24 4.08 -21.41 -11.99
CA ALA A 24 5.22 -21.25 -12.91
C ALA A 24 6.19 -22.45 -12.85
N MET A 25 6.15 -23.17 -11.74
CA MET A 25 6.87 -24.45 -11.51
C MET A 25 5.87 -25.49 -11.01
N GLU A 26 6.26 -26.75 -11.03
CA GLU A 26 5.49 -27.77 -10.33
C GLU A 26 5.43 -27.43 -8.83
N PRO A 27 4.27 -27.51 -8.17
CA PRO A 27 4.12 -27.10 -6.77
C PRO A 27 5.10 -27.75 -5.81
N LYS A 28 5.49 -28.99 -6.06
CA LYS A 28 6.51 -29.72 -5.28
C LYS A 28 7.90 -29.08 -5.30
N ASN A 29 8.18 -28.23 -6.29
CA ASN A 29 9.48 -27.58 -6.48
C ASN A 29 9.56 -26.21 -5.82
N TYR A 30 8.47 -25.73 -5.20
CA TYR A 30 8.51 -24.47 -4.46
C TYR A 30 9.31 -24.67 -3.17
N PRO A 31 10.33 -23.83 -2.92
CA PRO A 31 11.16 -23.95 -1.72
C PRO A 31 10.37 -23.60 -0.45
N ASN A 32 10.81 -24.15 0.67
CA ASN A 32 10.31 -23.81 2.01
C ASN A 32 8.80 -24.04 2.25
N LEU A 33 8.14 -24.83 1.41
CA LEU A 33 6.75 -25.21 1.62
C LEU A 33 6.67 -26.58 2.30
N PRO A 34 5.72 -26.77 3.26
CA PRO A 34 5.36 -28.07 3.75
C PRO A 34 4.91 -29.02 2.63
N ASP A 35 5.17 -30.31 2.76
CA ASP A 35 4.89 -31.27 1.69
C ASP A 35 3.44 -31.33 1.25
N HIS A 36 2.50 -31.13 2.17
CA HIS A 36 1.07 -31.11 1.86
C HIS A 36 0.66 -29.94 0.95
N LEU A 37 1.41 -28.82 0.96
CA LEU A 37 1.18 -27.68 0.05
C LEU A 37 1.86 -27.85 -1.30
N LYS A 38 2.91 -28.67 -1.40
CA LYS A 38 3.62 -28.96 -2.65
C LYS A 38 2.76 -29.76 -3.66
N HIS A 39 1.66 -30.33 -3.22
CA HIS A 39 0.74 -31.09 -4.06
C HIS A 39 -0.49 -30.30 -4.49
N TYR A 40 -0.52 -29.00 -4.19
CA TYR A 40 -1.64 -28.15 -4.49
C TYR A 40 -1.49 -27.47 -5.86
N PRO A 41 -2.16 -27.97 -6.91
CA PRO A 41 -2.24 -27.27 -8.19
C PRO A 41 -3.37 -26.24 -8.14
N PHE A 42 -3.09 -25.03 -8.57
CA PHE A 42 -4.13 -24.02 -8.77
C PHE A 42 -4.20 -23.60 -10.23
N ARG A 43 -5.38 -23.19 -10.67
CA ARG A 43 -5.62 -22.54 -11.95
C ARG A 43 -6.72 -21.52 -11.82
N TYR A 44 -6.41 -20.29 -12.13
CA TYR A 44 -7.34 -19.17 -12.14
C TYR A 44 -7.54 -18.67 -13.56
N VAL A 45 -8.79 -18.39 -13.91
CA VAL A 45 -9.24 -17.85 -15.20
C VAL A 45 -10.09 -16.61 -14.93
N PHE A 46 -10.21 -15.73 -15.90
CA PHE A 46 -10.84 -14.41 -15.75
C PHE A 46 -12.04 -14.26 -16.71
N PRO A 47 -13.10 -15.08 -16.57
CA PRO A 47 -14.22 -15.10 -17.52
C PRO A 47 -15.07 -13.84 -17.42
N ARG A 48 -15.67 -13.42 -18.54
CA ARG A 48 -16.53 -12.21 -18.62
C ARG A 48 -17.71 -12.24 -17.66
N ALA A 49 -18.24 -13.40 -17.39
CA ALA A 49 -19.37 -13.57 -16.49
C ALA A 49 -19.02 -13.29 -15.01
N ASN A 50 -17.73 -13.25 -14.66
CA ASN A 50 -17.30 -12.94 -13.29
C ASN A 50 -17.12 -11.43 -13.12
N ALA A 51 -17.99 -10.79 -12.33
CA ALA A 51 -17.93 -9.35 -12.03
C ALA A 51 -16.60 -8.94 -11.36
N ALA A 52 -16.00 -9.83 -10.57
CA ALA A 52 -14.72 -9.58 -9.87
C ALA A 52 -13.48 -9.83 -10.73
N ARG A 53 -13.61 -10.17 -12.02
CA ARG A 53 -12.49 -10.61 -12.87
C ARG A 53 -11.33 -9.61 -12.96
N LEU A 54 -11.62 -8.31 -12.96
CA LEU A 54 -10.59 -7.27 -13.00
C LEU A 54 -9.83 -7.21 -11.69
N ASP A 55 -10.51 -7.31 -10.57
CA ASP A 55 -9.89 -7.32 -9.26
C ASP A 55 -9.05 -8.59 -9.05
N MET A 56 -9.56 -9.75 -9.44
CA MET A 56 -8.79 -11.00 -9.50
C MET A 56 -7.49 -10.86 -10.33
N PHE A 57 -7.60 -10.19 -11.49
CA PHE A 57 -6.44 -9.97 -12.36
C PHE A 57 -5.42 -9.04 -11.70
N VAL A 58 -5.89 -7.93 -11.10
CA VAL A 58 -5.02 -6.96 -10.40
C VAL A 58 -4.28 -7.62 -9.23
N GLN A 59 -4.90 -8.55 -8.53
CA GLN A 59 -4.28 -9.31 -7.45
C GLN A 59 -3.36 -10.44 -7.95
N SER A 60 -3.44 -10.81 -9.22
CA SER A 60 -2.61 -11.86 -9.78
C SER A 60 -1.25 -11.34 -10.29
N PRO A 61 -0.22 -12.19 -10.39
CA PRO A 61 1.08 -11.80 -10.92
C PRO A 61 1.05 -11.46 -12.43
N LEU A 62 -0.07 -11.73 -13.11
CA LEU A 62 -0.24 -11.33 -14.50
C LEU A 62 -0.30 -9.80 -14.65
N MET A 63 -0.74 -9.09 -13.60
CA MET A 63 -0.67 -7.63 -13.56
C MET A 63 0.77 -7.13 -13.63
N SER A 64 1.71 -7.80 -12.97
CA SER A 64 3.14 -7.43 -13.05
C SER A 64 3.67 -7.48 -14.48
N ALA A 65 3.24 -8.46 -15.27
CA ALA A 65 3.60 -8.52 -16.68
C ALA A 65 3.04 -7.34 -17.48
N GLU A 66 1.80 -6.93 -17.23
CA GLU A 66 1.21 -5.73 -17.86
C GLU A 66 1.95 -4.44 -17.49
N VAL A 67 2.32 -4.28 -16.22
CA VAL A 67 3.13 -3.14 -15.77
C VAL A 67 4.44 -3.08 -16.53
N THR A 68 5.16 -4.20 -16.64
CA THR A 68 6.42 -4.28 -17.38
C THR A 68 6.23 -3.98 -18.87
N ASP A 69 5.18 -4.55 -19.50
CA ASP A 69 4.88 -4.30 -20.90
C ASP A 69 4.61 -2.81 -21.17
N VAL A 70 3.82 -2.17 -20.31
CA VAL A 70 3.55 -0.74 -20.41
C VAL A 70 4.82 0.08 -20.21
N ALA A 71 5.67 -0.30 -19.25
CA ALA A 71 6.94 0.38 -18.99
C ALA A 71 7.87 0.34 -20.21
N VAL A 72 8.05 -0.83 -20.81
CA VAL A 72 8.87 -1.00 -22.02
C VAL A 72 8.28 -0.20 -23.19
N ASP A 73 6.98 -0.29 -23.43
CA ASP A 73 6.31 0.51 -24.47
C ASP A 73 6.48 2.02 -24.24
N MET A 74 6.44 2.48 -23.00
CA MET A 74 6.64 3.89 -22.65
C MET A 74 8.08 4.32 -22.89
N MET A 75 9.07 3.55 -22.47
CA MET A 75 10.48 3.84 -22.73
C MET A 75 10.73 4.03 -24.23
N ASP A 76 10.15 3.17 -25.06
CA ASP A 76 10.32 3.24 -26.51
C ASP A 76 9.63 4.46 -27.12
N LYS A 77 8.36 4.68 -26.78
CA LYS A 77 7.55 5.76 -27.41
C LYS A 77 7.94 7.16 -26.93
N LEU A 78 8.45 7.29 -25.71
CA LEU A 78 8.92 8.57 -25.17
C LEU A 78 10.40 8.79 -25.45
N ALA A 79 11.05 7.87 -26.14
CA ALA A 79 12.48 7.93 -26.44
C ALA A 79 13.34 8.16 -25.19
N MET A 80 12.95 7.55 -24.06
CA MET A 80 13.65 7.73 -22.78
C MET A 80 15.13 7.34 -22.90
N GLY A 81 16.02 8.11 -22.28
CA GLY A 81 17.46 7.95 -22.36
C GLY A 81 18.09 8.36 -23.72
N SER A 82 17.34 9.03 -24.60
CA SER A 82 17.85 9.46 -25.91
C SER A 82 18.16 10.95 -25.99
N HIS A 83 18.16 11.67 -24.89
CA HIS A 83 18.45 13.09 -24.80
C HIS A 83 19.37 13.38 -23.60
N ASP A 84 19.95 14.58 -23.51
CA ASP A 84 20.93 14.97 -22.48
C ASP A 84 20.35 15.08 -21.06
N GLY A 85 19.01 15.09 -20.90
CA GLY A 85 18.34 15.16 -19.62
C GLY A 85 18.23 13.79 -18.94
N THR A 86 18.10 13.79 -17.61
CA THR A 86 17.82 12.57 -16.85
C THR A 86 16.34 12.23 -16.91
N ASP A 87 16.01 11.03 -17.36
CA ASP A 87 14.67 10.48 -17.30
C ASP A 87 14.45 9.71 -15.99
N MET A 88 13.23 9.76 -15.48
CA MET A 88 12.82 9.00 -14.31
C MET A 88 11.62 8.12 -14.66
N LEU A 89 11.76 6.80 -14.45
CA LEU A 89 10.69 5.84 -14.58
C LEU A 89 10.35 5.25 -13.20
N ASN A 90 9.15 5.56 -12.71
CA ASN A 90 8.65 5.02 -11.43
C ASN A 90 7.61 3.93 -11.73
N LEU A 91 7.84 2.72 -11.22
CA LEU A 91 6.97 1.56 -11.41
C LEU A 91 6.54 1.02 -10.04
N SER A 92 5.29 0.61 -9.95
CA SER A 92 4.75 -0.04 -8.77
C SER A 92 4.27 -1.44 -9.13
N TYR A 93 4.83 -2.44 -8.47
CA TYR A 93 4.39 -3.84 -8.55
C TYR A 93 3.68 -4.21 -7.25
N SER A 94 2.51 -4.85 -7.37
CA SER A 94 1.76 -5.30 -6.21
C SER A 94 1.93 -6.81 -6.04
N LEU A 95 2.42 -7.22 -4.87
CA LEU A 95 2.45 -8.60 -4.42
C LEU A 95 1.59 -8.71 -3.17
N GLN A 96 0.59 -9.56 -3.20
CA GLN A 96 -0.33 -9.76 -2.08
C GLN A 96 -0.88 -11.19 -2.07
N ALA A 97 -1.46 -11.59 -0.94
CA ALA A 97 -2.25 -12.80 -0.89
C ALA A 97 -3.42 -12.70 -1.89
N PHE A 98 -3.78 -13.82 -2.49
CA PHE A 98 -4.85 -13.86 -3.48
C PHE A 98 -6.19 -14.17 -2.80
N ASP A 99 -7.03 -13.16 -2.64
CA ASP A 99 -8.28 -13.22 -1.88
C ASP A 99 -9.34 -14.15 -2.53
N TYR A 100 -9.18 -14.47 -3.80
CA TYR A 100 -10.08 -15.34 -4.56
C TYR A 100 -9.67 -16.82 -4.56
N SER A 101 -8.67 -17.17 -3.78
CA SER A 101 -8.29 -18.57 -3.62
C SER A 101 -9.39 -19.35 -2.92
N LYS A 102 -9.65 -20.58 -3.41
CA LYS A 102 -10.55 -21.52 -2.75
C LYS A 102 -9.89 -22.21 -1.55
N ASN A 103 -8.58 -22.04 -1.40
CA ASN A 103 -7.81 -22.62 -0.30
C ASN A 103 -7.56 -21.58 0.77
N SER A 104 -7.53 -22.04 2.00
CA SER A 104 -7.22 -21.21 3.17
C SER A 104 -5.76 -20.76 3.21
N ASP A 105 -4.88 -21.50 2.53
CA ASP A 105 -3.45 -21.22 2.47
C ASP A 105 -3.06 -20.83 1.04
N THR A 106 -2.65 -19.58 0.86
CA THR A 106 -2.28 -18.98 -0.43
C THR A 106 -0.78 -18.83 -0.60
N ARG A 107 0.03 -19.55 0.19
CA ARG A 107 1.49 -19.41 0.13
C ARG A 107 2.06 -19.82 -1.22
N VAL A 108 1.48 -20.82 -1.89
CA VAL A 108 1.93 -21.25 -3.22
C VAL A 108 1.72 -20.16 -4.25
N GLU A 109 0.53 -19.53 -4.24
CA GLU A 109 0.19 -18.40 -5.12
C GLU A 109 1.10 -17.20 -4.87
N LEU A 110 1.37 -16.90 -3.60
CA LEU A 110 2.25 -15.79 -3.24
C LEU A 110 3.69 -16.06 -3.69
N MET A 111 4.21 -17.26 -3.49
CA MET A 111 5.55 -17.63 -3.95
C MET A 111 5.64 -17.61 -5.49
N ASP A 112 4.60 -18.09 -6.18
CA ASP A 112 4.52 -18.00 -7.64
C ASP A 112 4.55 -16.54 -8.10
N SER A 113 3.89 -15.66 -7.37
CA SER A 113 3.89 -14.22 -7.66
C SER A 113 5.28 -13.61 -7.54
N TYR A 114 6.08 -13.99 -6.54
CA TYR A 114 7.48 -13.58 -6.41
C TYR A 114 8.35 -14.11 -7.58
N ILE A 115 8.22 -15.39 -7.93
CA ILE A 115 8.97 -16.00 -9.03
C ILE A 115 8.65 -15.29 -10.36
N ARG A 116 7.38 -14.94 -10.57
CA ARG A 116 6.98 -14.23 -11.78
C ARG A 116 7.44 -12.77 -11.78
N LEU A 117 7.42 -12.10 -10.62
CA LEU A 117 7.97 -10.75 -10.50
C LEU A 117 9.46 -10.72 -10.82
N ASP A 118 10.24 -11.66 -10.29
CA ASP A 118 11.67 -11.78 -10.58
C ASP A 118 11.93 -11.85 -12.11
N ARG A 119 11.16 -12.66 -12.82
CA ARG A 119 11.22 -12.74 -14.29
C ARG A 119 10.84 -11.42 -14.97
N GLN A 120 9.90 -10.67 -14.42
CA GLN A 120 9.52 -9.36 -14.97
C GLN A 120 10.60 -8.30 -14.72
N LEU A 121 11.24 -8.33 -13.56
CA LEU A 121 12.37 -7.44 -13.25
C LEU A 121 13.58 -7.74 -14.15
N ASP A 122 13.94 -9.00 -14.35
CA ASP A 122 14.99 -9.37 -15.30
C ASP A 122 14.70 -8.85 -16.71
N ARG A 123 13.45 -9.01 -17.18
CA ARG A 123 13.03 -8.49 -18.48
C ARG A 123 13.11 -6.96 -18.56
N LEU A 124 12.68 -6.27 -17.50
CA LEU A 124 12.74 -4.82 -17.42
C LEU A 124 14.18 -4.32 -17.44
N PHE A 125 15.04 -4.91 -16.62
CA PHE A 125 16.46 -4.51 -16.53
C PHE A 125 17.18 -4.73 -17.87
N LYS A 126 16.97 -5.85 -18.53
CA LYS A 126 17.47 -6.10 -19.89
C LYS A 126 16.97 -5.08 -20.91
N ALA A 127 15.70 -4.64 -20.81
CA ALA A 127 15.16 -3.62 -21.69
C ALA A 127 15.79 -2.24 -21.43
N VAL A 128 16.04 -1.88 -20.17
CA VAL A 128 16.74 -0.65 -19.79
C VAL A 128 18.16 -0.68 -20.32
N ASP A 129 18.93 -1.73 -20.05
CA ASP A 129 20.33 -1.85 -20.48
C ASP A 129 20.47 -1.83 -22.02
N LYS A 130 19.55 -2.47 -22.72
CA LYS A 130 19.51 -2.42 -24.19
C LYS A 130 19.27 -1.02 -24.73
N ARG A 131 18.50 -0.21 -23.98
CA ARG A 131 18.11 1.13 -24.41
C ARG A 131 19.17 2.19 -24.16
N VAL A 132 19.71 2.22 -22.93
CA VAL A 132 20.63 3.28 -22.50
C VAL A 132 22.06 2.82 -22.37
N GLY A 133 22.32 1.52 -22.47
CA GLY A 133 23.64 0.91 -22.23
C GLY A 133 23.87 0.61 -20.76
N ALA A 134 24.64 -0.46 -20.50
CA ALA A 134 25.01 -0.84 -19.15
C ALA A 134 25.80 0.29 -18.47
N GLY A 135 25.49 0.61 -17.23
CA GLY A 135 26.12 1.64 -16.43
C GLY A 135 25.55 3.06 -16.61
N ASN A 136 24.61 3.28 -17.52
CA ASN A 136 23.96 4.57 -17.74
C ASN A 136 22.60 4.70 -17.03
N SER A 137 22.27 3.77 -16.15
CA SER A 137 21.04 3.79 -15.34
C SER A 137 21.34 3.50 -13.90
N ILE A 138 20.53 4.06 -13.00
CA ILE A 138 20.51 3.74 -11.57
C ILE A 138 19.13 3.17 -11.27
N ILE A 139 19.10 1.97 -10.69
CA ILE A 139 17.86 1.27 -10.35
C ILE A 139 17.72 1.19 -8.83
N PHE A 140 16.60 1.70 -8.32
CA PHE A 140 16.24 1.57 -6.92
C PHE A 140 15.08 0.60 -6.79
N LEU A 141 15.23 -0.43 -5.96
CA LEU A 141 14.16 -1.33 -5.57
C LEU A 141 13.83 -1.07 -4.10
N ALA A 142 12.62 -0.65 -3.84
CA ALA A 142 12.12 -0.40 -2.49
C ALA A 142 10.86 -1.23 -2.24
N ALA A 143 10.84 -1.94 -1.11
CA ALA A 143 9.64 -2.61 -0.66
C ALA A 143 8.80 -1.66 0.21
N THR A 144 7.49 -1.66 -0.01
CA THR A 144 6.57 -1.06 0.96
C THR A 144 6.45 -1.96 2.19
N PRO A 145 6.15 -1.42 3.37
CA PRO A 145 5.95 -2.23 4.56
C PRO A 145 4.96 -3.37 4.27
N PRO A 146 5.18 -4.57 4.83
CA PRO A 146 4.25 -5.66 4.67
C PRO A 146 2.86 -5.23 5.19
N ARG A 147 1.81 -5.64 4.48
CA ARG A 147 0.46 -5.53 5.02
C ARG A 147 0.41 -6.32 6.32
N THR A 148 -0.35 -5.82 7.27
CA THR A 148 -0.69 -6.54 8.50
C THR A 148 -1.09 -7.98 8.19
N ARG A 149 -0.76 -8.89 9.09
CA ARG A 149 -1.09 -10.32 9.00
C ARG A 149 -2.54 -10.53 8.61
N SER A 150 -2.82 -11.64 7.95
CA SER A 150 -4.19 -11.99 7.66
C SER A 150 -4.94 -12.26 8.97
N ARG A 151 -6.16 -11.76 9.08
CA ARG A 151 -7.04 -11.99 10.23
C ARG A 151 -7.17 -13.50 10.57
N ARG A 152 -7.12 -14.38 9.57
CA ARG A 152 -7.16 -15.84 9.76
C ARG A 152 -5.93 -16.39 10.46
N ASP A 153 -4.75 -15.84 10.17
CA ASP A 153 -3.51 -16.26 10.84
C ASP A 153 -3.55 -15.83 12.30
N ASP A 154 -4.05 -14.65 12.60
CA ASP A 154 -4.18 -14.14 13.96
C ASP A 154 -5.18 -14.97 14.77
N GLU A 155 -6.33 -15.37 14.19
CA GLU A 155 -7.29 -16.29 14.82
C GLU A 155 -6.67 -17.66 15.13
N GLN A 156 -5.95 -18.24 14.16
CA GLN A 156 -5.32 -19.55 14.32
C GLN A 156 -4.29 -19.56 15.46
N TRP A 157 -3.52 -18.49 15.57
CA TRP A 157 -2.47 -18.37 16.59
C TRP A 157 -2.93 -17.68 17.87
N ARG A 158 -4.23 -17.36 18.01
CA ARG A 158 -4.82 -16.62 19.13
C ARG A 158 -4.11 -15.29 19.41
N ILE A 159 -3.65 -14.63 18.37
CA ILE A 159 -3.05 -13.30 18.47
C ILE A 159 -4.20 -12.30 18.58
N PRO A 160 -4.18 -11.37 19.55
CA PRO A 160 -5.19 -10.33 19.63
C PRO A 160 -5.26 -9.53 18.33
N TYR A 161 -6.45 -9.40 17.79
CA TYR A 161 -6.71 -8.60 16.58
C TYR A 161 -8.00 -7.79 16.76
N GLY A 162 -8.14 -6.76 15.94
CA GLY A 162 -9.30 -5.89 15.97
C GLY A 162 -9.42 -5.08 14.69
N GLU A 163 -10.32 -4.10 14.73
CA GLU A 163 -10.50 -3.16 13.64
C GLU A 163 -10.45 -1.73 14.19
N PHE A 164 -9.46 -0.97 13.75
CA PHE A 164 -9.43 0.46 14.02
C PHE A 164 -10.33 1.18 13.01
N SER A 165 -11.51 1.59 13.45
CA SER A 165 -12.45 2.32 12.61
C SER A 165 -12.14 3.82 12.60
N THR A 166 -11.56 4.32 11.52
CA THR A 166 -11.27 5.75 11.33
C THR A 166 -12.51 6.62 11.44
N ARG A 167 -13.66 6.16 10.94
CA ARG A 167 -14.93 6.88 11.06
C ARG A 167 -15.37 7.06 12.50
N LYS A 168 -15.26 5.99 13.31
CA LYS A 168 -15.56 6.07 14.74
C LYS A 168 -14.59 7.01 15.45
N ALA A 169 -13.30 6.92 15.12
CA ALA A 169 -12.27 7.77 15.72
C ALA A 169 -12.52 9.25 15.45
N LEU A 170 -12.83 9.63 14.21
CA LEU A 170 -13.19 11.00 13.84
C LEU A 170 -14.40 11.51 14.63
N SER A 171 -15.48 10.72 14.66
CA SER A 171 -16.70 11.12 15.37
C SER A 171 -16.49 11.25 16.87
N LEU A 172 -15.82 10.29 17.50
CA LEU A 172 -15.57 10.30 18.93
C LEU A 172 -14.60 11.41 19.34
N LEU A 173 -13.55 11.65 18.57
CA LEU A 173 -12.64 12.76 18.81
C LEU A 173 -13.36 14.10 18.70
N ASN A 174 -14.18 14.27 17.66
CA ASN A 174 -14.96 15.52 17.53
C ASN A 174 -15.94 15.71 18.71
N MET A 175 -16.63 14.66 19.13
CA MET A 175 -17.51 14.71 20.30
C MET A 175 -16.76 15.06 21.58
N TYR A 176 -15.57 14.50 21.77
CA TYR A 176 -14.72 14.79 22.91
C TYR A 176 -14.30 16.28 22.94
N LEU A 177 -13.80 16.81 21.82
CA LEU A 177 -13.42 18.20 21.72
C LEU A 177 -14.63 19.16 21.85
N MET A 178 -15.81 18.75 21.36
CA MET A 178 -17.06 19.51 21.61
C MET A 178 -17.43 19.55 23.08
N ALA A 179 -17.19 18.48 23.83
CA ALA A 179 -17.45 18.44 25.26
C ALA A 179 -16.54 19.40 26.06
N LEU A 180 -15.30 19.60 25.58
CA LEU A 180 -14.33 20.50 26.21
C LEU A 180 -14.54 21.98 25.80
N HIS A 181 -14.79 22.23 24.52
CA HIS A 181 -14.70 23.58 23.93
C HIS A 181 -16.03 24.08 23.36
N GLY A 182 -17.13 23.35 23.60
CA GLY A 182 -18.44 23.69 23.09
C GLY A 182 -18.73 23.18 21.68
N ASN A 183 -19.94 23.44 21.19
CA ASN A 183 -20.43 22.90 19.94
C ASN A 183 -19.61 23.41 18.74
N GLY A 184 -19.11 22.47 17.89
CA GLY A 184 -18.33 22.81 16.71
C GLY A 184 -17.76 21.58 16.00
N GLU A 185 -17.25 21.76 14.79
CA GLU A 185 -16.56 20.72 14.00
C GLU A 185 -15.05 20.93 14.10
N TYR A 186 -14.45 20.34 15.14
CA TYR A 186 -13.03 20.51 15.48
C TYR A 186 -12.09 19.65 14.64
N VAL A 187 -12.60 18.53 14.09
CA VAL A 187 -11.80 17.58 13.30
C VAL A 187 -12.14 17.74 11.83
N ALA A 188 -11.20 18.25 11.05
CA ALA A 188 -11.37 18.46 9.61
C ALA A 188 -11.28 17.17 8.80
N GLY A 189 -10.49 16.16 9.27
CA GLY A 189 -10.36 14.91 8.56
C GLY A 189 -9.27 13.99 9.08
N TYR A 190 -9.10 12.88 8.34
CA TYR A 190 -8.07 11.87 8.58
C TYR A 190 -7.47 11.41 7.25
N HIS A 191 -6.16 11.29 7.22
CA HIS A 191 -5.45 10.72 6.08
C HIS A 191 -4.18 9.96 6.53
N ARG A 192 -4.05 8.69 6.17
CA ARG A 192 -2.85 7.86 6.38
C ARG A 192 -2.23 7.90 7.78
N GLY A 193 -3.06 7.82 8.80
CA GLY A 193 -2.61 7.84 10.20
C GLY A 193 -2.54 9.24 10.81
N GLU A 194 -2.91 10.27 10.10
CA GLU A 194 -2.87 11.65 10.54
C GLU A 194 -4.27 12.23 10.67
N PHE A 195 -4.54 12.89 11.80
CA PHE A 195 -5.75 13.66 12.07
C PHE A 195 -5.46 15.13 11.82
N TYR A 196 -6.39 15.79 11.16
CA TYR A 196 -6.34 17.21 10.84
C TYR A 196 -7.39 17.95 11.65
N LEU A 197 -6.97 18.98 12.39
CA LEU A 197 -7.87 19.85 13.14
C LEU A 197 -8.40 20.99 12.28
N ASN A 198 -9.54 21.53 12.64
CA ASN A 198 -10.13 22.68 11.99
C ASN A 198 -9.54 24.00 12.53
N HIS A 199 -8.38 24.38 12.02
CA HIS A 199 -7.66 25.58 12.46
C HIS A 199 -8.47 26.87 12.31
N LYS A 200 -9.45 26.91 11.39
CA LYS A 200 -10.34 28.07 11.27
C LYS A 200 -11.23 28.19 12.51
N LEU A 201 -11.83 27.08 12.93
CA LEU A 201 -12.65 27.05 14.14
C LEU A 201 -11.83 27.32 15.39
N LEU A 202 -10.62 26.75 15.51
CA LEU A 202 -9.73 27.00 16.65
C LEU A 202 -9.43 28.50 16.78
N LYS A 203 -9.12 29.17 15.69
CA LYS A 203 -8.88 30.61 15.66
C LYS A 203 -10.12 31.42 16.01
N GLU A 204 -11.28 31.05 15.49
CA GLU A 204 -12.57 31.71 15.82
C GLU A 204 -12.94 31.59 17.32
N ARG A 205 -12.48 30.51 17.95
CA ARG A 205 -12.70 30.22 19.39
C ARG A 205 -11.58 30.71 20.30
N GLU A 206 -10.55 31.32 19.75
CA GLU A 206 -9.36 31.80 20.47
C GLU A 206 -8.66 30.65 21.26
N LEU A 207 -8.71 29.42 20.71
CA LEU A 207 -8.06 28.23 21.29
C LEU A 207 -6.61 28.10 20.77
N ASP A 208 -5.70 27.75 21.68
CA ASP A 208 -4.33 27.42 21.29
C ASP A 208 -4.31 26.07 20.54
N PRO A 209 -3.88 26.03 19.27
CA PRO A 209 -3.79 24.76 18.53
C PRO A 209 -2.88 23.71 19.19
N ALA A 210 -1.86 24.11 19.96
CA ALA A 210 -0.99 23.18 20.67
C ALA A 210 -1.75 22.43 21.77
N ASP A 211 -2.52 23.16 22.58
CA ASP A 211 -3.32 22.55 23.64
C ASP A 211 -4.37 21.57 23.07
N VAL A 212 -5.06 21.97 21.99
CA VAL A 212 -6.07 21.11 21.37
C VAL A 212 -5.44 19.87 20.72
N ARG A 213 -4.21 19.99 20.17
CA ARG A 213 -3.44 18.83 19.66
C ARG A 213 -3.09 17.86 20.78
N ASP A 214 -2.65 18.37 21.93
CA ASP A 214 -2.29 17.54 23.08
C ASP A 214 -3.53 16.81 23.64
N GLU A 215 -4.66 17.49 23.75
CA GLU A 215 -5.95 16.88 24.14
C GLU A 215 -6.39 15.79 23.14
N ALA A 216 -6.28 16.07 21.84
CA ALA A 216 -6.61 15.12 20.79
C ALA A 216 -5.70 13.88 20.83
N ALA A 217 -4.39 14.07 20.99
CA ALA A 217 -3.43 12.97 21.09
C ALA A 217 -3.70 12.11 22.33
N ALA A 218 -3.93 12.73 23.49
CA ALA A 218 -4.26 12.04 24.72
C ALA A 218 -5.57 11.23 24.63
N PHE A 219 -6.57 11.75 23.92
CA PHE A 219 -7.82 11.03 23.65
C PHE A 219 -7.60 9.84 22.71
N LEU A 220 -6.93 10.07 21.59
CA LEU A 220 -6.68 9.03 20.58
C LEU A 220 -5.85 7.87 21.13
N LEU A 221 -4.88 8.13 21.99
CA LEU A 221 -4.06 7.13 22.65
C LEU A 221 -4.88 6.14 23.52
N ARG A 222 -6.06 6.56 24.00
CA ARG A 222 -6.97 5.71 24.78
C ARG A 222 -7.89 4.85 23.93
N MET A 223 -7.89 5.04 22.61
CA MET A 223 -8.74 4.24 21.72
C MET A 223 -8.17 2.86 21.50
N THR A 224 -9.05 1.88 21.47
CA THR A 224 -8.67 0.49 21.18
C THR A 224 -7.98 0.39 19.81
N GLY A 225 -6.82 -0.26 19.79
CA GLY A 225 -6.04 -0.46 18.58
C GLY A 225 -5.04 0.66 18.28
N VAL A 226 -5.00 1.74 19.06
CA VAL A 226 -3.97 2.78 18.92
C VAL A 226 -2.75 2.39 19.77
N GLU A 227 -1.61 2.27 19.14
CA GLU A 227 -0.32 2.00 19.78
C GLU A 227 0.35 3.28 20.28
N SER A 228 0.31 4.33 19.47
CA SER A 228 0.88 5.62 19.79
C SER A 228 0.10 6.75 19.13
N ALA A 229 0.12 7.91 19.76
CA ALA A 229 -0.41 9.15 19.22
C ALA A 229 0.56 10.28 19.58
N TYR A 230 1.05 10.99 18.58
CA TYR A 230 2.00 12.09 18.74
C TYR A 230 1.48 13.33 18.02
N THR A 231 1.63 14.47 18.68
CA THR A 231 1.36 15.75 18.05
C THR A 231 2.47 16.13 17.06
N ILE A 232 2.17 16.97 16.09
CA ILE A 232 3.18 17.49 15.16
C ILE A 232 4.31 18.20 15.90
N ASP A 233 4.00 18.85 17.03
CA ASP A 233 4.97 19.55 17.87
C ASP A 233 5.93 18.57 18.57
N GLU A 234 5.44 17.46 19.10
CA GLU A 234 6.26 16.40 19.69
C GLU A 234 7.19 15.77 18.65
N ILE A 235 6.68 15.53 17.44
CA ILE A 235 7.49 15.00 16.33
C ILE A 235 8.59 16.00 15.95
N ALA A 236 8.26 17.28 15.84
CA ALA A 236 9.22 18.34 15.50
C ALA A 236 10.34 18.46 16.55
N ARG A 237 10.01 18.33 17.83
CA ARG A 237 10.97 18.37 18.94
C ARG A 237 11.77 17.06 19.10
N GLY A 238 11.41 16.00 18.37
CA GLY A 238 12.05 14.68 18.49
C GLY A 238 11.62 13.89 19.73
N HIS A 239 10.46 14.19 20.30
CA HIS A 239 9.91 13.54 21.50
C HIS A 239 8.96 12.38 21.18
N ALA A 240 8.93 11.87 19.96
CA ALA A 240 8.02 10.82 19.50
C ALA A 240 8.52 9.38 19.79
N GLY A 241 9.10 9.14 20.96
CA GLY A 241 9.51 7.79 21.41
C GLY A 241 10.70 7.20 20.64
N ALA A 242 10.80 5.87 20.62
CA ALA A 242 11.93 5.15 20.04
C ALA A 242 12.12 5.40 18.52
N ASN A 243 11.06 5.78 17.80
CA ASN A 243 11.07 6.03 16.36
C ASN A 243 11.07 7.52 16.02
N ALA A 244 11.35 8.42 16.99
CA ALA A 244 11.30 9.88 16.86
C ALA A 244 12.05 10.40 15.63
N GLU A 245 13.27 9.95 15.41
CA GLU A 245 14.11 10.37 14.29
C GLU A 245 13.48 9.94 12.93
N ALA A 246 12.99 8.71 12.83
CA ALA A 246 12.35 8.22 11.63
C ALA A 246 11.03 8.96 11.35
N LEU A 247 10.24 9.24 12.39
CA LEU A 247 9.00 10.01 12.27
C LEU A 247 9.29 11.42 11.81
N ARG A 248 10.29 12.09 12.41
CA ARG A 248 10.70 13.45 12.04
C ARG A 248 11.17 13.55 10.59
N ARG A 249 11.95 12.59 10.12
CA ARG A 249 12.42 12.55 8.70
C ARG A 249 11.29 12.31 7.70
N ASN A 250 10.25 11.62 8.11
CA ASN A 250 9.11 11.26 7.25
C ASN A 250 7.88 12.19 7.44
N THR A 251 8.04 13.29 8.16
CA THR A 251 6.96 14.23 8.45
C THR A 251 7.31 15.60 7.85
N ASP A 252 6.44 16.10 6.98
CA ASP A 252 6.51 17.49 6.53
C ASP A 252 5.76 18.36 7.53
N LEU A 253 6.50 19.14 8.31
CA LEU A 253 5.93 19.96 9.39
C LEU A 253 4.91 21.03 8.93
N HIS A 254 4.85 21.31 7.62
CA HIS A 254 3.94 22.29 7.05
C HIS A 254 2.67 21.69 6.45
N HIS A 255 2.74 20.42 6.03
CA HIS A 255 1.65 19.76 5.29
C HIS A 255 1.11 18.51 5.97
N SER A 256 1.79 18.00 7.01
CA SER A 256 1.30 16.85 7.80
C SER A 256 0.15 17.26 8.74
N GLY A 257 -0.59 16.25 9.20
CA GLY A 257 -1.70 16.45 10.15
C GLY A 257 -1.25 16.90 11.54
N ASP A 258 -2.17 17.33 12.33
CA ASP A 258 -1.96 17.84 13.68
C ASP A 258 -1.57 16.75 14.68
N VAL A 259 -2.17 15.56 14.54
CA VAL A 259 -1.88 14.40 15.38
C VAL A 259 -1.68 13.18 14.51
N ARG A 260 -0.56 12.50 14.69
CA ARG A 260 -0.23 11.24 14.00
C ARG A 260 -0.38 10.06 14.94
N ILE A 261 -1.10 9.04 14.49
CA ILE A 261 -1.26 7.79 15.23
C ILE A 261 -0.54 6.63 14.54
N THR A 262 -0.13 5.66 15.35
CA THR A 262 0.22 4.32 14.89
C THR A 262 -0.80 3.34 15.45
N VAL A 263 -1.25 2.44 14.60
CA VAL A 263 -2.21 1.40 14.97
C VAL A 263 -1.46 0.12 15.29
N LEU A 264 -1.86 -0.59 16.32
CA LEU A 264 -1.27 -1.88 16.71
C LEU A 264 -1.31 -2.88 15.54
N PRO A 265 -0.27 -3.69 15.37
CA PRO A 265 -0.32 -4.80 14.41
C PRO A 265 -1.53 -5.69 14.67
N GLY A 266 -2.34 -5.93 13.62
CA GLY A 266 -3.58 -6.71 13.73
C GLY A 266 -4.86 -5.89 13.94
N PHE A 267 -4.79 -4.55 13.96
CA PHE A 267 -5.95 -3.66 14.08
C PHE A 267 -6.21 -2.84 12.83
#